data_ddbe1d059ab80679cc339c9b510c942f
#
_entry.id   ddbe1d059ab80679cc339c9b510c942f
#
_cell.length_a   1.000
_cell.length_b   1.000
_cell.length_c   1.000
_cell.angle_alpha   90.00
_cell.angle_beta   90.00
_cell.angle_gamma   90.00
#
_symmetry.space_group_name_H-M   'P 1'
#
loop_
_entity.id
_entity.type
_entity.pdbx_description
1 polymer ?
#
loop_
_entity_poly.entity_id
_entity_poly.type
_entity_poly.pdbx_seq_one_letter_code
_entity_poly.pdbx_strand_id
1 'polypeptide(L)'
;QGLDCLLIEKNDYAAGTSAAPSRLIHGGLKYLETGEFRLVAQSTLERNLLLANAPHYVKPLPTLIPIFSWTKGIGAALRTLFGSKSAPRSRGALLVKIGLMLYDFYGARHRVMPRHSTASRAASLRDLPALTPEIVATGTYYDATVTHPERLILELVRDGLADSRRSAALNHARLERAADGALTVKSLSGEAAATVRPKIVVNAAGPWIDEVNAILGEPSRMIGGTKGSHILLDHPDLLKELKGRMIYFEADDGRICLVFDYLGRALAGSTDIKADDPDMVRCEPDEVEYLLESLRRLLPKLRFSRDQIVYVYSGIRPLPASNAKDPGLITRDHATPILEPTAGRPYPVYSLVGGKWTTFRGYAEEVADMLLKRLSASRKVSTRDLAIGGGRGYPKTEAAEQAWIVGLAQETGLAEERIGDLFGRYGTAARIVAAHVAAFPADAPLPDAPDYSRGEMDYVLRHEQVGSLADLAFRRTTLAVTGRLTVRLVEALAIQTGDALGWDAVRRAAEIAEVRERLTIFHGVDLQ
;
A
#
# COMPACT_ATOMS: atom_id res chain seq x y z
N GLN A 1 20.47 12.04 6.84
CA GLN A 1 21.71 12.43 6.15
C GLN A 1 22.10 13.90 6.39
N GLY A 2 21.24 14.71 6.99
CA GLY A 2 21.47 16.12 7.29
C GLY A 2 21.30 17.04 6.06
N LEU A 3 20.48 16.63 5.10
CA LEU A 3 20.05 17.45 3.97
C LEU A 3 18.70 18.11 4.29
N ASP A 4 18.54 19.37 3.87
CA ASP A 4 17.26 20.05 3.95
C ASP A 4 16.38 19.62 2.78
N CYS A 5 15.16 19.18 3.06
CA CYS A 5 14.22 18.67 2.08
C CYS A 5 12.88 19.39 2.17
N LEU A 6 12.32 19.74 1.01
CA LEU A 6 10.90 20.10 0.89
C LEU A 6 10.19 18.96 0.14
N LEU A 7 9.27 18.28 0.82
CA LEU A 7 8.35 17.33 0.20
C LEU A 7 7.03 18.03 -0.11
N ILE A 8 6.53 17.88 -1.32
CA ILE A 8 5.21 18.38 -1.72
C ILE A 8 4.38 17.24 -2.30
N GLU A 9 3.10 17.21 -1.95
CA GLU A 9 2.10 16.28 -2.47
C GLU A 9 0.87 17.07 -2.93
N LYS A 10 0.43 16.87 -4.19
CA LYS A 10 -0.70 17.65 -4.75
C LYS A 10 -2.02 17.37 -4.02
N ASN A 11 -2.20 16.15 -3.57
CA ASN A 11 -3.36 15.74 -2.77
C ASN A 11 -2.95 15.56 -1.30
N ASP A 12 -3.58 14.63 -0.60
CA ASP A 12 -3.06 14.17 0.68
C ASP A 12 -2.00 13.07 0.48
N TYR A 13 -1.15 12.87 1.49
CA TYR A 13 -0.16 11.78 1.47
C TYR A 13 -0.83 10.44 1.19
N ALA A 14 -0.22 9.66 0.30
CA ALA A 14 -0.73 8.37 -0.15
C ALA A 14 -2.06 8.41 -0.93
N ALA A 15 -2.50 9.54 -1.46
CA ALA A 15 -3.76 9.62 -2.21
C ALA A 15 -3.73 8.92 -3.59
N GLY A 16 -2.54 8.64 -4.13
CA GLY A 16 -2.38 7.97 -5.43
C GLY A 16 -2.24 6.44 -5.31
N THR A 17 -1.38 5.88 -6.14
CA THR A 17 -1.11 4.43 -6.23
C THR A 17 -0.71 3.80 -4.88
N SER A 18 -0.12 4.58 -3.99
CA SER A 18 0.32 4.11 -2.67
C SER A 18 -0.84 3.68 -1.75
N ALA A 19 -2.05 4.21 -1.93
CA ALA A 19 -3.26 3.76 -1.23
C ALA A 19 -3.97 2.58 -1.94
N ALA A 20 -3.57 2.26 -3.17
CA ALA A 20 -4.22 1.24 -3.99
C ALA A 20 -3.34 -0.01 -4.28
N PRO A 21 -2.46 -0.46 -3.38
CA PRO A 21 -1.73 -1.71 -3.55
C PRO A 21 -2.65 -2.90 -3.28
N SER A 22 -2.19 -4.10 -3.64
CA SER A 22 -2.83 -5.35 -3.19
C SER A 22 -2.67 -5.61 -1.68
N ARG A 23 -2.26 -4.61 -0.91
CA ARG A 23 -1.97 -4.68 0.54
C ARG A 23 -0.93 -5.74 0.91
N LEU A 24 -0.06 -6.11 -0.04
CA LEU A 24 0.97 -7.12 0.13
C LEU A 24 2.38 -6.53 0.17
N ILE A 25 3.16 -7.07 1.08
CA ILE A 25 4.62 -6.92 1.13
C ILE A 25 5.19 -8.29 0.75
N HIS A 26 5.49 -8.46 -0.53
CA HIS A 26 5.79 -9.78 -1.09
C HIS A 26 7.16 -9.85 -1.77
N GLY A 27 7.85 -10.98 -1.61
CA GLY A 27 9.14 -11.23 -2.24
C GLY A 27 9.08 -11.45 -3.76
N GLY A 28 7.87 -11.65 -4.32
CA GLY A 28 7.69 -11.73 -5.76
C GLY A 28 8.07 -13.08 -6.37
N LEU A 29 7.52 -14.16 -5.83
CA LEU A 29 7.75 -15.54 -6.33
C LEU A 29 7.60 -15.65 -7.86
N LYS A 30 6.62 -14.93 -8.46
CA LYS A 30 6.40 -14.91 -9.91
C LYS A 30 7.63 -14.44 -10.71
N TYR A 31 8.45 -13.56 -10.15
CA TYR A 31 9.61 -13.00 -10.87
C TYR A 31 10.79 -13.98 -11.00
N LEU A 32 10.78 -15.09 -10.25
CA LEU A 32 11.72 -16.19 -10.49
C LEU A 32 11.51 -16.82 -11.87
N GLU A 33 10.28 -16.82 -12.36
CA GLU A 33 9.93 -17.38 -13.68
C GLU A 33 10.41 -16.50 -14.85
N THR A 34 10.57 -15.21 -14.62
CA THR A 34 11.12 -14.25 -15.61
C THR A 34 12.62 -14.01 -15.44
N GLY A 35 13.26 -14.72 -14.50
CA GLY A 35 14.70 -14.62 -14.25
C GLY A 35 15.13 -13.35 -13.50
N GLU A 36 14.21 -12.61 -12.89
CA GLU A 36 14.49 -11.38 -12.13
C GLU A 36 15.00 -11.69 -10.71
N PHE A 37 16.05 -12.50 -10.59
CA PHE A 37 16.58 -12.97 -9.30
C PHE A 37 17.02 -11.84 -8.36
N ARG A 38 17.59 -10.75 -8.91
CA ARG A 38 17.97 -9.57 -8.13
C ARG A 38 16.76 -8.95 -7.45
N LEU A 39 15.67 -8.78 -8.19
CA LEU A 39 14.42 -8.22 -7.68
C LEU A 39 13.82 -9.09 -6.58
N VAL A 40 13.87 -10.42 -6.72
CA VAL A 40 13.39 -11.36 -5.68
C VAL A 40 14.25 -11.28 -4.43
N ALA A 41 15.58 -11.27 -4.57
CA ALA A 41 16.49 -11.14 -3.43
C ALA A 41 16.29 -9.83 -2.67
N GLN A 42 16.15 -8.70 -3.38
CA GLN A 42 15.86 -7.40 -2.79
C GLN A 42 14.47 -7.39 -2.13
N SER A 43 13.44 -7.89 -2.81
CA SER A 43 12.07 -7.88 -2.29
C SER A 43 11.93 -8.74 -1.03
N THR A 44 12.57 -9.92 -0.97
CA THR A 44 12.55 -10.77 0.22
C THR A 44 13.30 -10.14 1.40
N LEU A 45 14.42 -9.47 1.15
CA LEU A 45 15.13 -8.71 2.16
C LEU A 45 14.27 -7.57 2.71
N GLU A 46 13.73 -6.72 1.83
CA GLU A 46 12.92 -5.55 2.23
C GLU A 46 11.63 -5.97 2.96
N ARG A 47 10.99 -7.07 2.55
CA ARG A 47 9.87 -7.64 3.29
C ARG A 47 10.26 -8.01 4.72
N ASN A 48 11.40 -8.70 4.90
CA ASN A 48 11.86 -9.09 6.23
C ASN A 48 12.22 -7.87 7.10
N LEU A 49 12.83 -6.84 6.49
CA LEU A 49 13.11 -5.58 7.18
C LEU A 49 11.83 -4.84 7.60
N LEU A 50 10.81 -4.81 6.75
CA LEU A 50 9.54 -4.17 7.09
C LEU A 50 8.78 -4.92 8.20
N LEU A 51 8.82 -6.26 8.24
CA LEU A 51 8.30 -7.05 9.35
C LEU A 51 8.98 -6.71 10.68
N ALA A 52 10.27 -6.35 10.65
CA ALA A 52 11.02 -5.96 11.84
C ALA A 52 10.82 -4.48 12.21
N ASN A 53 10.77 -3.59 11.22
CA ASN A 53 10.77 -2.13 11.41
C ASN A 53 9.38 -1.51 11.54
N ALA A 54 8.34 -2.17 11.00
CA ALA A 54 6.95 -1.72 11.07
C ALA A 54 5.99 -2.86 11.49
N PRO A 55 6.26 -3.58 12.61
CA PRO A 55 5.49 -4.76 13.02
C PRO A 55 4.03 -4.45 13.36
N HIS A 56 3.69 -3.20 13.66
CA HIS A 56 2.32 -2.75 13.89
C HIS A 56 1.48 -2.79 12.60
N TYR A 57 2.06 -2.56 11.42
CA TYR A 57 1.35 -2.55 10.15
C TYR A 57 1.69 -3.73 9.23
N VAL A 58 2.89 -4.29 9.33
CA VAL A 58 3.33 -5.37 8.46
C VAL A 58 3.28 -6.69 9.22
N LYS A 59 2.38 -7.57 8.78
CA LYS A 59 2.10 -8.85 9.46
C LYS A 59 2.43 -10.02 8.54
N PRO A 60 2.96 -11.14 9.07
CA PRO A 60 3.13 -12.37 8.30
C PRO A 60 1.80 -12.84 7.70
N LEU A 61 1.84 -13.32 6.45
CA LEU A 61 0.67 -13.83 5.75
C LEU A 61 0.98 -15.19 5.13
N PRO A 62 0.47 -16.29 5.69
CA PRO A 62 0.56 -17.61 5.08
C PRO A 62 -0.14 -17.57 3.71
N THR A 63 0.54 -18.02 2.66
CA THR A 63 0.07 -17.91 1.27
C THR A 63 -0.03 -19.29 0.65
N LEU A 64 -1.23 -19.71 0.32
CA LEU A 64 -1.56 -20.99 -0.29
C LEU A 64 -1.64 -20.82 -1.81
N ILE A 65 -0.95 -21.71 -2.56
CA ILE A 65 -1.00 -21.81 -4.00
C ILE A 65 -1.73 -23.09 -4.38
N PRO A 66 -2.92 -23.06 -4.98
CA PRO A 66 -3.54 -24.22 -5.61
C PRO A 66 -2.74 -24.67 -6.83
N ILE A 67 -2.51 -25.96 -6.96
CA ILE A 67 -1.73 -26.55 -8.04
C ILE A 67 -2.64 -27.48 -8.84
N PHE A 68 -2.79 -27.22 -10.14
CA PHE A 68 -3.75 -27.91 -11.02
C PHE A 68 -3.10 -28.98 -11.92
N SER A 69 -1.77 -29.13 -11.90
CA SER A 69 -1.07 -30.12 -12.73
C SER A 69 0.26 -30.52 -12.09
N TRP A 70 0.75 -31.72 -12.34
CA TRP A 70 2.06 -32.18 -11.88
C TRP A 70 3.21 -31.63 -12.74
N THR A 71 3.02 -31.52 -14.07
CA THR A 71 4.11 -31.35 -15.05
C THR A 71 3.98 -30.13 -15.97
N LYS A 72 2.83 -29.45 -15.99
CA LYS A 72 2.64 -28.28 -16.86
C LYS A 72 3.68 -27.20 -16.56
N GLY A 73 4.17 -26.52 -17.61
CA GLY A 73 5.12 -25.40 -17.49
C GLY A 73 6.59 -25.77 -17.47
N ILE A 74 6.98 -27.04 -17.28
CA ILE A 74 8.40 -27.47 -17.24
C ILE A 74 9.14 -27.10 -18.54
N GLY A 75 8.53 -27.36 -19.71
CA GLY A 75 9.15 -27.04 -21.00
C GLY A 75 9.28 -25.51 -21.25
N ALA A 76 8.37 -24.71 -20.70
CA ALA A 76 8.47 -23.24 -20.77
C ALA A 76 9.55 -22.72 -19.81
N ALA A 77 9.63 -23.26 -18.59
CA ALA A 77 10.66 -22.90 -17.62
C ALA A 77 12.07 -23.23 -18.14
N LEU A 78 12.26 -24.39 -18.78
CA LEU A 78 13.53 -24.73 -19.44
C LEU A 78 13.89 -23.73 -20.53
N ARG A 79 12.93 -23.33 -21.39
CA ARG A 79 13.16 -22.31 -22.42
C ARG A 79 13.53 -20.95 -21.84
N THR A 80 12.95 -20.57 -20.70
CA THR A 80 13.31 -19.32 -20.01
C THR A 80 14.73 -19.36 -19.45
N LEU A 81 15.20 -20.50 -18.93
CA LEU A 81 16.59 -20.71 -18.52
C LEU A 81 17.58 -20.56 -19.69
N PHE A 82 17.16 -20.85 -20.93
CA PHE A 82 17.93 -20.67 -22.16
C PHE A 82 17.69 -19.31 -22.85
N GLY A 83 17.13 -18.30 -22.13
CA GLY A 83 17.05 -16.92 -22.60
C GLY A 83 15.75 -16.52 -23.29
N SER A 84 14.72 -17.38 -23.33
CA SER A 84 13.39 -17.02 -23.86
C SER A 84 12.58 -16.23 -22.83
N LYS A 85 12.00 -15.08 -23.23
CA LYS A 85 11.15 -14.22 -22.36
C LYS A 85 9.68 -14.65 -22.32
N SER A 86 9.36 -15.93 -22.45
CA SER A 86 7.98 -16.44 -22.40
C SER A 86 7.67 -17.01 -21.01
N ALA A 87 6.81 -16.33 -20.24
CA ALA A 87 6.31 -16.88 -18.98
C ALA A 87 5.40 -18.11 -19.23
N PRO A 88 5.51 -19.19 -18.44
CA PRO A 88 4.62 -20.34 -18.55
C PRO A 88 3.18 -19.95 -18.20
N ARG A 89 2.20 -20.31 -19.04
CA ARG A 89 0.77 -20.05 -18.83
C ARG A 89 0.10 -20.95 -17.77
N SER A 90 0.76 -22.00 -17.32
CA SER A 90 0.27 -22.83 -16.22
C SER A 90 1.44 -23.48 -15.46
N ARG A 91 1.32 -23.58 -14.14
CA ARG A 91 2.41 -24.00 -13.24
C ARG A 91 2.11 -25.39 -12.66
N GLY A 92 2.98 -26.35 -12.99
CA GLY A 92 2.93 -27.68 -12.40
C GLY A 92 3.58 -27.74 -10.99
N ALA A 93 3.22 -28.77 -10.22
CA ALA A 93 3.69 -28.98 -8.85
C ALA A 93 5.22 -28.95 -8.71
N LEU A 94 5.93 -29.53 -9.68
CA LEU A 94 7.39 -29.56 -9.65
C LEU A 94 7.98 -28.15 -9.77
N LEU A 95 7.46 -27.34 -10.71
CA LEU A 95 7.94 -25.97 -10.91
C LEU A 95 7.64 -25.08 -9.68
N VAL A 96 6.42 -25.20 -9.14
CA VAL A 96 6.05 -24.50 -7.89
C VAL A 96 6.98 -24.89 -6.76
N LYS A 97 7.27 -26.18 -6.57
CA LYS A 97 8.16 -26.66 -5.49
C LYS A 97 9.58 -26.12 -5.64
N ILE A 98 10.14 -26.12 -6.86
CA ILE A 98 11.48 -25.55 -7.12
C ILE A 98 11.45 -24.04 -6.84
N GLY A 99 10.41 -23.33 -7.29
CA GLY A 99 10.24 -21.91 -7.03
C GLY A 99 10.18 -21.59 -5.53
N LEU A 100 9.44 -22.38 -4.74
CA LEU A 100 9.34 -22.23 -3.29
C LEU A 100 10.68 -22.51 -2.58
N MET A 101 11.46 -23.50 -3.03
CA MET A 101 12.80 -23.76 -2.50
C MET A 101 13.76 -22.59 -2.76
N LEU A 102 13.75 -22.03 -3.97
CA LEU A 102 14.54 -20.84 -4.32
C LEU A 102 14.08 -19.63 -3.51
N TYR A 103 12.78 -19.46 -3.34
CA TYR A 103 12.22 -18.37 -2.55
C TYR A 103 12.66 -18.43 -1.08
N ASP A 104 12.64 -19.63 -0.48
CA ASP A 104 13.17 -19.86 0.85
C ASP A 104 14.68 -19.59 0.97
N PHE A 105 15.44 -19.89 -0.08
CA PHE A 105 16.87 -19.61 -0.14
C PHE A 105 17.14 -18.11 -0.15
N TYR A 106 16.47 -17.34 -1.03
CA TYR A 106 16.59 -15.88 -1.06
C TYR A 106 16.07 -15.21 0.22
N GLY A 107 15.01 -15.75 0.81
CA GLY A 107 14.45 -15.28 2.09
C GLY A 107 15.24 -15.70 3.33
N ALA A 108 16.35 -16.42 3.19
CA ALA A 108 17.12 -16.92 4.34
C ALA A 108 17.82 -15.83 5.15
N ARG A 109 18.19 -14.71 4.50
CA ARG A 109 18.78 -13.55 5.20
C ARG A 109 17.70 -12.84 6.03
N HIS A 110 17.97 -12.67 7.34
CA HIS A 110 17.02 -12.09 8.30
C HIS A 110 15.66 -12.82 8.32
N ARG A 111 15.68 -14.16 8.24
CA ARG A 111 14.47 -14.96 8.23
C ARG A 111 13.67 -14.78 9.52
N VAL A 112 12.43 -14.34 9.36
CA VAL A 112 11.46 -14.17 10.45
C VAL A 112 10.20 -15.02 10.27
N MET A 113 10.14 -15.85 9.20
CA MET A 113 8.97 -16.63 8.82
C MET A 113 9.32 -18.10 8.60
N PRO A 114 8.34 -19.03 8.74
CA PRO A 114 8.52 -20.46 8.50
C PRO A 114 8.94 -20.78 7.05
N ARG A 115 9.40 -22.01 6.83
CA ARG A 115 9.67 -22.54 5.50
C ARG A 115 8.38 -22.94 4.81
N HIS A 116 8.44 -23.06 3.47
CA HIS A 116 7.32 -23.59 2.69
C HIS A 116 6.96 -25.03 3.05
N SER A 117 5.72 -25.38 2.78
CA SER A 117 5.19 -26.74 2.89
C SER A 117 4.35 -27.11 1.66
N THR A 118 4.09 -28.40 1.47
CA THR A 118 3.20 -28.89 0.43
C THR A 118 2.21 -29.88 1.00
N ALA A 119 0.98 -29.89 0.48
CA ALA A 119 -0.07 -30.81 0.90
C ALA A 119 -0.67 -31.54 -0.30
N SER A 120 -1.03 -32.82 -0.09
CA SER A 120 -1.74 -33.59 -1.12
C SER A 120 -3.15 -33.07 -1.34
N ARG A 121 -3.77 -33.37 -2.49
CA ARG A 121 -5.16 -33.02 -2.80
C ARG A 121 -6.11 -33.35 -1.65
N ALA A 122 -6.03 -34.57 -1.09
CA ALA A 122 -6.92 -35.01 -0.03
C ALA A 122 -6.73 -34.20 1.27
N ALA A 123 -5.49 -33.86 1.63
CA ALA A 123 -5.20 -33.03 2.78
C ALA A 123 -5.68 -31.59 2.56
N SER A 124 -5.44 -31.04 1.38
CA SER A 124 -5.85 -29.67 1.00
C SER A 124 -7.37 -29.49 1.05
N LEU A 125 -8.14 -30.44 0.49
CA LEU A 125 -9.61 -30.39 0.49
C LEU A 125 -10.24 -30.66 1.85
N ARG A 126 -9.52 -31.33 2.78
CA ARG A 126 -9.95 -31.43 4.20
C ARG A 126 -9.74 -30.12 4.94
N ASP A 127 -8.63 -29.44 4.66
CA ASP A 127 -8.28 -28.18 5.34
C ASP A 127 -9.05 -26.98 4.78
N LEU A 128 -9.33 -26.96 3.47
CA LEU A 128 -10.09 -25.93 2.77
C LEU A 128 -11.19 -26.59 1.91
N PRO A 129 -12.33 -27.00 2.52
CA PRO A 129 -13.39 -27.75 1.85
C PRO A 129 -14.05 -27.03 0.69
N ALA A 130 -14.05 -25.67 0.71
CA ALA A 130 -14.61 -24.87 -0.37
C ALA A 130 -13.76 -24.83 -1.64
N LEU A 131 -12.47 -25.21 -1.57
CA LEU A 131 -11.56 -25.18 -2.71
C LEU A 131 -12.02 -26.12 -3.83
N THR A 132 -11.82 -25.71 -5.06
CA THR A 132 -12.13 -26.54 -6.23
C THR A 132 -11.47 -27.92 -6.16
N PRO A 133 -12.20 -29.00 -6.49
CA PRO A 133 -11.63 -30.36 -6.49
C PRO A 133 -10.66 -30.62 -7.65
N GLU A 134 -10.47 -29.70 -8.58
CA GLU A 134 -9.59 -29.86 -9.74
C GLU A 134 -8.11 -29.78 -9.40
N ILE A 135 -7.77 -29.34 -8.18
CA ILE A 135 -6.38 -29.30 -7.70
C ILE A 135 -5.76 -30.69 -7.60
N VAL A 136 -4.45 -30.77 -7.81
CA VAL A 136 -3.64 -31.99 -7.57
C VAL A 136 -2.88 -31.93 -6.25
N ALA A 137 -2.54 -30.72 -5.79
CA ALA A 137 -1.82 -30.43 -4.55
C ALA A 137 -1.98 -28.96 -4.19
N THR A 138 -1.50 -28.58 -3.01
CA THR A 138 -1.25 -27.17 -2.64
C THR A 138 0.17 -26.96 -2.15
N GLY A 139 0.72 -25.78 -2.41
CA GLY A 139 1.95 -25.27 -1.79
C GLY A 139 1.61 -24.13 -0.84
N THR A 140 2.25 -24.08 0.33
CA THR A 140 2.13 -22.94 1.26
C THR A 140 3.49 -22.33 1.49
N TYR A 141 3.59 -21.02 1.34
CA TYR A 141 4.76 -20.23 1.68
C TYR A 141 4.33 -19.00 2.48
N TYR A 142 5.26 -18.10 2.78
CA TYR A 142 4.96 -16.94 3.62
C TYR A 142 5.39 -15.65 2.94
N ASP A 143 4.44 -14.75 2.80
CA ASP A 143 4.65 -13.34 2.49
C ASP A 143 4.18 -12.48 3.66
N ALA A 144 3.95 -11.20 3.45
CA ALA A 144 3.40 -10.32 4.47
C ALA A 144 2.29 -9.44 3.87
N THR A 145 1.39 -8.99 4.72
CA THR A 145 0.39 -7.97 4.41
C THR A 145 0.75 -6.67 5.10
N VAL A 146 0.33 -5.54 4.53
CA VAL A 146 0.35 -4.22 5.18
C VAL A 146 -1.09 -3.81 5.46
N THR A 147 -1.41 -3.64 6.74
CA THR A 147 -2.78 -3.31 7.18
C THR A 147 -3.15 -1.85 6.97
N HIS A 148 -2.21 -0.93 7.15
CA HIS A 148 -2.43 0.52 7.06
C HIS A 148 -1.33 1.18 6.22
N PRO A 149 -1.27 0.97 4.88
CA PRO A 149 -0.21 1.54 4.04
C PRO A 149 -0.23 3.07 4.04
N GLU A 150 -1.40 3.70 4.13
CA GLU A 150 -1.56 5.14 4.20
C GLU A 150 -0.91 5.71 5.47
N ARG A 151 -1.13 5.05 6.61
CA ARG A 151 -0.51 5.45 7.88
C ARG A 151 0.99 5.20 7.91
N LEU A 152 1.45 4.08 7.32
CA LEU A 152 2.89 3.81 7.22
C LEU A 152 3.62 4.93 6.45
N ILE A 153 3.02 5.43 5.37
CA ILE A 153 3.57 6.56 4.61
C ILE A 153 3.57 7.84 5.45
N LEU A 154 2.48 8.14 6.15
CA LEU A 154 2.42 9.29 7.05
C LEU A 154 3.50 9.23 8.15
N GLU A 155 3.72 8.05 8.74
CA GLU A 155 4.79 7.87 9.74
C GLU A 155 6.18 8.08 9.15
N LEU A 156 6.44 7.62 7.91
CA LEU A 156 7.70 7.90 7.22
C LEU A 156 7.93 9.41 7.00
N VAL A 157 6.88 10.14 6.62
CA VAL A 157 6.94 11.62 6.48
C VAL A 157 7.24 12.26 7.83
N ARG A 158 6.52 11.89 8.89
CA ARG A 158 6.71 12.43 10.25
C ARG A 158 8.10 12.11 10.80
N ASP A 159 8.59 10.90 10.60
CA ASP A 159 9.93 10.48 11.00
C ASP A 159 11.00 11.32 10.28
N GLY A 160 10.83 11.53 8.97
CA GLY A 160 11.74 12.39 8.19
C GLY A 160 11.75 13.84 8.66
N LEU A 161 10.60 14.40 9.06
CA LEU A 161 10.51 15.75 9.63
C LEU A 161 11.13 15.85 11.04
N ALA A 162 10.98 14.81 11.85
CA ALA A 162 11.57 14.77 13.18
C ALA A 162 13.11 14.77 13.14
N ASP A 163 13.70 14.19 12.09
CA ASP A 163 15.16 14.12 11.89
C ASP A 163 15.78 15.42 11.38
N SER A 164 15.00 16.37 10.88
CA SER A 164 15.52 17.63 10.32
C SER A 164 14.60 18.82 10.57
N ARG A 165 15.03 19.73 11.44
CA ARG A 165 14.29 20.97 11.75
C ARG A 165 14.14 21.95 10.57
N ARG A 166 14.89 21.75 9.48
CA ARG A 166 14.86 22.60 8.27
C ARG A 166 14.18 21.90 7.09
N SER A 167 13.68 20.69 7.29
CA SER A 167 12.83 20.02 6.30
C SER A 167 11.36 20.35 6.54
N ALA A 168 10.60 20.38 5.45
CA ALA A 168 9.16 20.59 5.47
C ALA A 168 8.46 19.58 4.56
N ALA A 169 7.22 19.24 4.90
CA ALA A 169 6.34 18.41 4.07
C ALA A 169 4.97 19.07 4.00
N LEU A 170 4.46 19.22 2.80
CA LEU A 170 3.20 19.88 2.49
C LEU A 170 2.33 18.95 1.65
N ASN A 171 1.17 18.57 2.15
CA ASN A 171 0.09 18.01 1.34
C ASN A 171 -0.82 19.14 0.82
N HIS A 172 -1.71 18.82 -0.12
CA HIS A 172 -2.52 19.80 -0.83
C HIS A 172 -1.70 20.96 -1.42
N ALA A 173 -0.48 20.63 -1.91
CA ALA A 173 0.44 21.59 -2.49
C ALA A 173 1.04 21.03 -3.78
N ARG A 174 0.87 21.74 -4.88
CA ARG A 174 1.35 21.31 -6.19
C ARG A 174 2.46 22.21 -6.74
N LEU A 175 3.31 21.60 -7.54
CA LEU A 175 4.20 22.34 -8.42
C LEU A 175 3.37 22.94 -9.55
N GLU A 176 3.42 24.26 -9.70
CA GLU A 176 2.63 24.98 -10.71
C GLU A 176 3.49 25.48 -11.87
N ARG A 177 4.69 25.94 -11.57
CA ARG A 177 5.57 26.53 -12.57
C ARG A 177 7.05 26.37 -12.20
N ALA A 178 7.89 26.19 -13.24
CA ALA A 178 9.33 26.30 -13.15
C ALA A 178 9.80 27.40 -14.10
N ALA A 179 10.48 28.42 -13.58
CA ALA A 179 11.04 29.52 -14.38
C ALA A 179 12.28 30.11 -13.69
N ASP A 180 13.26 30.51 -14.48
CA ASP A 180 14.48 31.19 -14.01
C ASP A 180 15.20 30.46 -12.85
N GLY A 181 15.22 29.13 -12.93
CA GLY A 181 15.80 28.27 -11.90
C GLY A 181 15.01 28.21 -10.58
N ALA A 182 13.80 28.76 -10.53
CA ALA A 182 12.91 28.70 -9.38
C ALA A 182 11.69 27.83 -9.65
N LEU A 183 11.13 27.25 -8.61
CA LEU A 183 9.90 26.46 -8.60
C LEU A 183 8.82 27.22 -7.84
N THR A 184 7.64 27.37 -8.41
CA THR A 184 6.46 27.91 -7.72
C THR A 184 5.63 26.72 -7.21
N VAL A 185 5.47 26.65 -5.89
CA VAL A 185 4.62 25.69 -5.19
C VAL A 185 3.38 26.44 -4.71
N LYS A 186 2.20 25.95 -5.08
CA LYS A 186 0.92 26.56 -4.72
C LYS A 186 0.12 25.64 -3.80
N SER A 187 -0.42 26.21 -2.73
CA SER A 187 -1.40 25.51 -1.88
C SER A 187 -2.73 25.36 -2.66
N LEU A 188 -3.35 24.19 -2.53
CA LEU A 188 -4.69 23.93 -3.07
C LEU A 188 -5.80 24.25 -2.06
N SER A 189 -5.43 24.48 -0.79
CA SER A 189 -6.37 24.86 0.28
C SER A 189 -6.50 26.39 0.47
N GLY A 190 -5.82 27.20 -0.36
CA GLY A 190 -5.84 28.65 -0.27
C GLY A 190 -5.00 29.33 -1.36
N GLU A 191 -4.85 30.66 -1.27
CA GLU A 191 -4.09 31.46 -2.24
C GLU A 191 -2.55 31.46 -2.00
N ALA A 192 -2.09 30.76 -0.96
CA ALA A 192 -0.67 30.76 -0.62
C ALA A 192 0.19 30.12 -1.69
N ALA A 193 1.25 30.79 -2.08
CA ALA A 193 2.27 30.28 -2.98
C ALA A 193 3.67 30.56 -2.41
N ALA A 194 4.59 29.64 -2.67
CA ALA A 194 5.99 29.77 -2.27
C ALA A 194 6.91 29.59 -3.47
N THR A 195 8.01 30.35 -3.51
CA THR A 195 9.06 30.19 -4.51
C THR A 195 10.27 29.49 -3.88
N VAL A 196 10.69 28.39 -4.50
CA VAL A 196 11.80 27.55 -4.03
C VAL A 196 12.89 27.48 -5.09
N ARG A 197 14.16 27.56 -4.69
CA ARG A 197 15.33 27.35 -5.55
C ARG A 197 16.06 26.08 -5.10
N PRO A 198 15.74 24.90 -5.71
CA PRO A 198 16.34 23.65 -5.31
C PRO A 198 17.76 23.48 -5.85
N LYS A 199 18.60 22.74 -5.16
CA LYS A 199 19.85 22.22 -5.70
C LYS A 199 19.65 20.95 -6.54
N ILE A 200 18.67 20.15 -6.19
CA ILE A 200 18.27 18.90 -6.85
C ILE A 200 16.77 18.76 -6.72
N VAL A 201 16.10 18.24 -7.74
CA VAL A 201 14.70 17.83 -7.69
C VAL A 201 14.65 16.30 -7.78
N VAL A 202 13.86 15.68 -6.91
CA VAL A 202 13.49 14.26 -6.99
C VAL A 202 12.03 14.19 -7.41
N ASN A 203 11.79 13.72 -8.63
CA ASN A 203 10.45 13.53 -9.15
C ASN A 203 9.97 12.11 -8.79
N ALA A 204 9.25 11.99 -7.68
CA ALA A 204 8.66 10.75 -7.17
C ALA A 204 7.13 10.72 -7.40
N ALA A 205 6.62 11.45 -8.40
CA ALA A 205 5.19 11.63 -8.64
C ALA A 205 4.47 10.37 -9.19
N GLY A 206 5.15 9.22 -9.26
CA GLY A 206 4.53 7.95 -9.69
C GLY A 206 3.92 8.05 -11.10
N PRO A 207 2.60 7.81 -11.27
CA PRO A 207 1.95 7.91 -12.58
C PRO A 207 2.03 9.32 -13.22
N TRP A 208 2.23 10.37 -12.43
CA TRP A 208 2.32 11.77 -12.88
C TRP A 208 3.75 12.27 -13.15
N ILE A 209 4.74 11.37 -13.21
CA ILE A 209 6.17 11.75 -13.45
C ILE A 209 6.32 12.57 -14.72
N ASP A 210 5.65 12.19 -15.82
CA ASP A 210 5.77 12.85 -17.11
C ASP A 210 5.12 14.25 -17.11
N GLU A 211 4.02 14.42 -16.36
CA GLU A 211 3.38 15.72 -16.12
C GLU A 211 4.32 16.67 -15.35
N VAL A 212 4.92 16.17 -14.27
CA VAL A 212 5.88 16.96 -13.48
C VAL A 212 7.12 17.32 -14.32
N ASN A 213 7.64 16.39 -15.11
CA ASN A 213 8.77 16.69 -16.00
C ASN A 213 8.41 17.76 -17.05
N ALA A 214 7.19 17.75 -17.59
CA ALA A 214 6.72 18.79 -18.50
C ALA A 214 6.66 20.18 -17.82
N ILE A 215 6.18 20.27 -16.57
CA ILE A 215 6.21 21.51 -15.77
C ILE A 215 7.65 21.98 -15.54
N LEU A 216 8.59 21.05 -15.37
CA LEU A 216 10.02 21.33 -15.21
C LEU A 216 10.74 21.70 -16.53
N GLY A 217 9.99 21.83 -17.64
CA GLY A 217 10.51 22.21 -18.95
C GLY A 217 11.13 21.09 -19.77
N GLU A 218 10.88 19.82 -19.41
CA GLU A 218 11.44 18.65 -20.08
C GLU A 218 10.37 17.57 -20.28
N PRO A 219 9.48 17.72 -21.27
CA PRO A 219 8.46 16.72 -21.57
C PRO A 219 9.07 15.33 -21.78
N SER A 220 8.52 14.32 -21.15
CA SER A 220 9.02 12.95 -21.19
C SER A 220 7.87 11.96 -21.41
N ARG A 221 8.23 10.69 -21.70
CA ARG A 221 7.33 9.56 -21.75
C ARG A 221 7.99 8.38 -21.03
N MET A 222 8.12 8.50 -19.72
CA MET A 222 8.80 7.51 -18.88
C MET A 222 7.83 6.45 -18.35
N ILE A 223 6.55 6.79 -18.22
CA ILE A 223 5.54 5.93 -17.63
C ILE A 223 4.60 5.36 -18.70
N GLY A 224 4.38 4.03 -18.62
CA GLY A 224 3.36 3.32 -19.38
C GLY A 224 2.45 2.57 -18.41
N GLY A 225 1.39 3.23 -17.93
CA GLY A 225 0.58 2.76 -16.83
C GLY A 225 -0.21 1.48 -17.12
N THR A 226 -0.32 0.61 -16.11
CA THR A 226 -1.33 -0.44 -16.06
C THR A 226 -2.16 -0.30 -14.79
N LYS A 227 -3.48 -0.40 -14.95
CA LYS A 227 -4.44 -0.36 -13.87
C LYS A 227 -4.57 -1.75 -13.23
N GLY A 228 -4.64 -1.77 -11.91
CA GLY A 228 -5.01 -2.96 -11.14
C GLY A 228 -6.14 -2.64 -10.18
N SER A 229 -7.23 -3.40 -10.26
CA SER A 229 -8.44 -3.22 -9.46
C SER A 229 -8.59 -4.32 -8.42
N HIS A 230 -9.20 -3.97 -7.30
CA HIS A 230 -9.47 -4.85 -6.17
C HIS A 230 -10.90 -4.62 -5.66
N ILE A 231 -11.51 -5.67 -5.12
CA ILE A 231 -12.80 -5.62 -4.45
C ILE A 231 -12.67 -6.12 -3.01
N LEU A 232 -13.43 -5.53 -2.11
CA LEU A 232 -13.58 -6.01 -0.74
C LEU A 232 -15.00 -6.50 -0.54
N LEU A 233 -15.12 -7.72 -0.02
CA LEU A 233 -16.38 -8.41 0.20
C LEU A 233 -16.67 -8.56 1.70
N ASP A 234 -17.90 -8.30 2.09
CA ASP A 234 -18.44 -8.78 3.35
C ASP A 234 -18.89 -10.22 3.16
N HIS A 235 -18.03 -11.17 3.52
CA HIS A 235 -18.24 -12.58 3.27
C HIS A 235 -17.71 -13.45 4.41
N PRO A 236 -18.46 -13.59 5.52
CA PRO A 236 -18.00 -14.31 6.71
C PRO A 236 -17.60 -15.76 6.46
N ASP A 237 -18.34 -16.47 5.60
CA ASP A 237 -18.03 -17.86 5.28
C ASP A 237 -16.68 -18.00 4.56
N LEU A 238 -16.35 -17.05 3.67
CA LEU A 238 -15.04 -17.02 3.00
C LEU A 238 -13.92 -16.75 4.01
N LEU A 239 -14.10 -15.78 4.91
CA LEU A 239 -13.10 -15.48 5.96
C LEU A 239 -12.85 -16.69 6.85
N LYS A 240 -13.91 -17.44 7.21
CA LYS A 240 -13.81 -18.69 7.97
C LYS A 240 -13.02 -19.77 7.22
N GLU A 241 -13.23 -19.93 5.91
CA GLU A 241 -12.49 -20.87 5.08
C GLU A 241 -11.01 -20.45 4.93
N LEU A 242 -10.72 -19.17 4.78
CA LEU A 242 -9.36 -18.65 4.64
C LEU A 242 -8.49 -18.89 5.88
N LYS A 243 -9.04 -18.87 7.09
CA LYS A 243 -8.32 -19.08 8.36
C LYS A 243 -7.07 -18.20 8.48
N GLY A 244 -7.17 -16.92 8.10
CA GLY A 244 -6.04 -15.98 8.12
C GLY A 244 -4.98 -16.21 7.03
N ARG A 245 -5.26 -17.01 6.02
CA ARG A 245 -4.35 -17.26 4.87
C ARG A 245 -4.78 -16.44 3.65
N MET A 246 -3.83 -16.21 2.77
CA MET A 246 -4.09 -15.80 1.40
C MET A 246 -4.15 -17.03 0.48
N ILE A 247 -5.06 -17.03 -0.49
CA ILE A 247 -4.99 -17.91 -1.65
C ILE A 247 -4.47 -17.07 -2.82
N TYR A 248 -3.34 -17.52 -3.38
CA TYR A 248 -2.68 -16.92 -4.53
C TYR A 248 -2.82 -17.87 -5.71
N PHE A 249 -3.63 -17.51 -6.70
CA PHE A 249 -4.05 -18.46 -7.74
C PHE A 249 -3.99 -17.84 -9.14
N GLU A 250 -3.94 -18.68 -10.13
CA GLU A 250 -4.00 -18.31 -11.54
C GLU A 250 -5.45 -18.38 -12.01
N ALA A 251 -5.97 -17.28 -12.56
CA ALA A 251 -7.25 -17.26 -13.25
C ALA A 251 -7.13 -17.91 -14.64
N ASP A 252 -8.25 -18.20 -15.30
CA ASP A 252 -8.28 -18.94 -16.57
C ASP A 252 -7.51 -18.28 -17.71
N ASP A 253 -7.39 -16.98 -17.68
CA ASP A 253 -6.62 -16.20 -18.65
C ASP A 253 -5.12 -16.12 -18.35
N GLY A 254 -4.66 -16.81 -17.28
CA GLY A 254 -3.27 -16.85 -16.85
C GLY A 254 -2.85 -15.68 -15.97
N ARG A 255 -3.75 -14.74 -15.66
CA ARG A 255 -3.46 -13.68 -14.70
C ARG A 255 -3.47 -14.23 -13.27
N ILE A 256 -2.62 -13.62 -12.43
CA ILE A 256 -2.57 -13.97 -11.02
C ILE A 256 -3.60 -13.15 -10.26
N CYS A 257 -4.44 -13.87 -9.53
CA CYS A 257 -5.38 -13.33 -8.57
C CYS A 257 -5.03 -13.77 -7.15
N LEU A 258 -5.56 -13.05 -6.18
CA LEU A 258 -5.39 -13.34 -4.76
C LEU A 258 -6.69 -13.08 -4.02
N VAL A 259 -6.86 -13.74 -2.89
CA VAL A 259 -7.93 -13.44 -1.92
C VAL A 259 -7.44 -13.74 -0.51
N PHE A 260 -7.68 -12.81 0.42
CA PHE A 260 -7.31 -12.97 1.83
C PHE A 260 -8.14 -12.07 2.74
N ASP A 261 -8.06 -12.32 4.05
CA ASP A 261 -8.66 -11.48 5.08
C ASP A 261 -7.86 -10.17 5.21
N TYR A 262 -8.52 -9.06 4.92
CA TYR A 262 -8.00 -7.73 5.14
C TYR A 262 -8.93 -6.94 6.07
N LEU A 263 -8.55 -6.85 7.34
CA LEU A 263 -9.29 -6.12 8.38
C LEU A 263 -10.77 -6.57 8.50
N GLY A 264 -11.01 -7.88 8.45
CA GLY A 264 -12.35 -8.46 8.54
C GLY A 264 -13.16 -8.38 7.25
N ARG A 265 -12.54 -8.07 6.11
CA ARG A 265 -13.14 -8.13 4.77
C ARG A 265 -12.33 -9.04 3.86
N ALA A 266 -12.99 -9.75 2.97
CA ALA A 266 -12.27 -10.55 1.98
C ALA A 266 -11.81 -9.64 0.83
N LEU A 267 -10.52 -9.32 0.80
CA LEU A 267 -9.91 -8.56 -0.28
C LEU A 267 -9.56 -9.51 -1.42
N ALA A 268 -10.10 -9.25 -2.62
CA ALA A 268 -9.79 -9.99 -3.84
C ALA A 268 -9.26 -9.06 -4.93
N GLY A 269 -8.25 -9.53 -5.68
CA GLY A 269 -7.58 -8.79 -6.76
C GLY A 269 -6.51 -9.65 -7.43
N SER A 270 -5.81 -9.17 -8.45
CA SER A 270 -5.97 -7.89 -9.10
C SER A 270 -6.16 -8.08 -10.61
N THR A 271 -6.79 -7.11 -11.24
CA THR A 271 -6.75 -6.99 -12.70
C THR A 271 -5.40 -6.43 -13.16
N ASP A 272 -5.14 -6.44 -14.47
CA ASP A 272 -3.97 -5.82 -15.09
C ASP A 272 -4.35 -5.34 -16.50
N ILE A 273 -4.76 -4.06 -16.59
CA ILE A 273 -5.34 -3.45 -17.78
C ILE A 273 -4.58 -2.17 -18.09
N LYS A 274 -4.28 -1.90 -19.36
CA LYS A 274 -3.68 -0.61 -19.75
C LYS A 274 -4.59 0.55 -19.39
N ALA A 275 -4.03 1.59 -18.79
CA ALA A 275 -4.74 2.81 -18.45
C ALA A 275 -3.76 3.98 -18.47
N ASP A 276 -4.16 5.08 -19.12
CA ASP A 276 -3.29 6.22 -19.38
C ASP A 276 -3.65 7.46 -18.53
N ASP A 277 -4.87 7.54 -17.97
CA ASP A 277 -5.31 8.66 -17.12
C ASP A 277 -5.25 8.28 -15.63
N PRO A 278 -4.26 8.80 -14.87
CA PRO A 278 -4.12 8.49 -13.47
C PRO A 278 -5.13 9.22 -12.56
N ASP A 279 -5.77 10.29 -13.02
CA ASP A 279 -6.72 11.06 -12.22
C ASP A 279 -8.14 10.45 -12.24
N MET A 280 -8.49 9.67 -13.29
CA MET A 280 -9.81 9.06 -13.47
C MET A 280 -9.80 7.53 -13.38
N VAL A 281 -8.87 6.98 -12.62
CA VAL A 281 -8.73 5.53 -12.42
C VAL A 281 -9.79 4.99 -11.47
N ARG A 282 -10.59 4.03 -11.96
CA ARG A 282 -11.63 3.35 -11.18
C ARG A 282 -11.76 1.88 -11.58
N CYS A 283 -12.41 1.08 -10.73
CA CYS A 283 -12.76 -0.30 -11.03
C CYS A 283 -14.03 -0.33 -11.89
N GLU A 284 -13.91 -0.84 -13.11
CA GLU A 284 -15.06 -0.93 -14.02
C GLU A 284 -15.92 -2.18 -13.74
N PRO A 285 -17.21 -2.17 -14.13
CA PRO A 285 -18.13 -3.27 -13.85
C PRO A 285 -17.70 -4.63 -14.37
N ASP A 286 -16.98 -4.69 -15.48
CA ASP A 286 -16.41 -5.92 -16.07
C ASP A 286 -15.23 -6.46 -15.26
N GLU A 287 -14.45 -5.60 -14.63
CA GLU A 287 -13.38 -6.00 -13.72
C GLU A 287 -13.94 -6.61 -12.43
N VAL A 288 -15.03 -6.05 -11.91
CA VAL A 288 -15.77 -6.62 -10.77
C VAL A 288 -16.24 -8.03 -11.10
N GLU A 289 -16.91 -8.22 -12.26
CA GLU A 289 -17.42 -9.53 -12.65
C GLU A 289 -16.30 -10.55 -12.90
N TYR A 290 -15.21 -10.11 -13.52
CA TYR A 290 -14.01 -10.93 -13.69
C TYR A 290 -13.47 -11.47 -12.35
N LEU A 291 -13.39 -10.62 -11.32
CA LEU A 291 -12.91 -11.03 -10.00
C LEU A 291 -13.90 -11.97 -9.30
N LEU A 292 -15.21 -11.69 -9.37
CA LEU A 292 -16.24 -12.56 -8.80
C LEU A 292 -16.25 -13.93 -9.48
N GLU A 293 -16.14 -13.98 -10.82
CA GLU A 293 -16.10 -15.24 -11.57
C GLU A 293 -14.84 -16.06 -11.26
N SER A 294 -13.69 -15.40 -11.11
CA SER A 294 -12.44 -16.04 -10.68
C SER A 294 -12.58 -16.69 -9.30
N LEU A 295 -13.30 -16.04 -8.37
CA LEU A 295 -13.59 -16.60 -7.04
C LEU A 295 -14.59 -17.77 -7.10
N ARG A 296 -15.65 -17.69 -7.93
CA ARG A 296 -16.63 -18.79 -8.11
C ARG A 296 -15.97 -20.07 -8.59
N ARG A 297 -15.00 -19.96 -9.51
CA ARG A 297 -14.23 -21.10 -10.02
C ARG A 297 -13.26 -21.66 -8.99
N LEU A 298 -12.60 -20.80 -8.26
CA LEU A 298 -11.66 -21.21 -7.21
C LEU A 298 -12.37 -21.90 -6.04
N LEU A 299 -13.52 -21.36 -5.62
CA LEU A 299 -14.26 -21.75 -4.40
C LEU A 299 -15.73 -22.05 -4.73
N PRO A 300 -16.02 -23.09 -5.55
CA PRO A 300 -17.35 -23.33 -6.13
C PRO A 300 -18.44 -23.68 -5.11
N LYS A 301 -18.11 -23.92 -3.86
CA LYS A 301 -19.08 -24.16 -2.78
C LYS A 301 -19.53 -22.89 -2.07
N LEU A 302 -18.92 -21.75 -2.38
CA LEU A 302 -19.29 -20.45 -1.84
C LEU A 302 -20.04 -19.64 -2.91
N ARG A 303 -20.96 -18.80 -2.45
CA ARG A 303 -21.71 -17.89 -3.32
C ARG A 303 -21.01 -16.53 -3.37
N PHE A 304 -20.73 -16.03 -4.58
CA PHE A 304 -20.16 -14.70 -4.77
C PHE A 304 -21.12 -13.86 -5.62
N SER A 305 -21.48 -12.68 -5.12
CA SER A 305 -22.40 -11.75 -5.76
C SER A 305 -22.01 -10.28 -5.47
N ARG A 306 -22.53 -9.36 -6.27
CA ARG A 306 -22.20 -7.93 -6.18
C ARG A 306 -22.69 -7.28 -4.87
N ASP A 307 -23.79 -7.77 -4.31
CA ASP A 307 -24.37 -7.29 -3.04
C ASP A 307 -23.45 -7.50 -1.83
N GLN A 308 -22.45 -8.37 -1.93
CA GLN A 308 -21.45 -8.58 -0.89
C GLN A 308 -20.29 -7.57 -0.96
N ILE A 309 -20.19 -6.80 -2.05
CA ILE A 309 -19.09 -5.85 -2.23
C ILE A 309 -19.35 -4.62 -1.37
N VAL A 310 -18.41 -4.31 -0.48
CA VAL A 310 -18.46 -3.15 0.40
C VAL A 310 -17.52 -2.03 -0.02
N TYR A 311 -16.57 -2.32 -0.91
CA TYR A 311 -15.63 -1.32 -1.42
C TYR A 311 -14.89 -1.86 -2.64
N VAL A 312 -14.63 -1.00 -3.61
CA VAL A 312 -13.71 -1.28 -4.72
C VAL A 312 -12.66 -0.21 -4.80
N TYR A 313 -11.49 -0.54 -5.33
CA TYR A 313 -10.47 0.46 -5.61
C TYR A 313 -9.55 0.04 -6.74
N SER A 314 -8.96 1.02 -7.40
CA SER A 314 -8.01 0.84 -8.49
C SER A 314 -6.82 1.77 -8.34
N GLY A 315 -5.69 1.36 -8.89
CA GLY A 315 -4.50 2.20 -8.96
C GLY A 315 -3.68 1.92 -10.20
N ILE A 316 -3.06 2.96 -10.76
CA ILE A 316 -2.11 2.81 -11.86
C ILE A 316 -0.74 2.45 -11.30
N ARG A 317 -0.19 1.36 -11.79
CA ARG A 317 1.20 0.98 -11.53
C ARG A 317 2.12 1.85 -12.40
N PRO A 318 3.04 2.64 -11.82
CA PRO A 318 3.94 3.50 -12.58
C PRO A 318 5.08 2.69 -13.23
N LEU A 319 4.70 1.76 -14.12
CA LEU A 319 5.66 0.93 -14.83
C LEU A 319 6.39 1.73 -15.90
N PRO A 320 7.64 1.36 -16.25
CA PRO A 320 8.33 1.97 -17.38
C PRO A 320 7.52 1.87 -18.66
N ALA A 321 7.56 2.92 -19.48
CA ALA A 321 6.95 2.91 -20.80
C ALA A 321 7.47 1.72 -21.62
N SER A 322 6.57 0.95 -22.21
CA SER A 322 6.90 -0.29 -22.92
C SER A 322 5.96 -0.51 -24.10
N ASN A 323 6.51 -1.03 -25.19
CA ASN A 323 5.74 -1.49 -26.35
C ASN A 323 5.27 -2.96 -26.20
N ALA A 324 5.47 -3.58 -25.02
CA ALA A 324 5.03 -4.96 -24.77
C ALA A 324 3.50 -5.05 -24.90
N LYS A 325 3.04 -6.07 -25.66
CA LYS A 325 1.59 -6.35 -25.80
C LYS A 325 1.00 -6.89 -24.50
N ASP A 326 1.78 -7.68 -23.75
CA ASP A 326 1.37 -8.27 -22.47
C ASP A 326 1.94 -7.44 -21.31
N PRO A 327 1.09 -6.79 -20.49
CA PRO A 327 1.51 -6.03 -19.30
C PRO A 327 2.32 -6.87 -18.31
N GLY A 328 2.07 -8.17 -18.25
CA GLY A 328 2.77 -9.10 -17.36
C GLY A 328 4.27 -9.27 -17.67
N LEU A 329 4.71 -8.87 -18.86
CA LEU A 329 6.12 -8.91 -19.29
C LEU A 329 6.89 -7.60 -19.04
N ILE A 330 6.21 -6.54 -18.61
CA ILE A 330 6.87 -5.27 -18.26
C ILE A 330 7.63 -5.46 -16.95
N THR A 331 8.92 -5.08 -16.94
CA THR A 331 9.73 -5.20 -15.72
C THR A 331 9.13 -4.42 -14.56
N ARG A 332 9.22 -4.99 -13.37
CA ARG A 332 8.83 -4.35 -12.09
C ARG A 332 10.04 -3.80 -11.34
N ASP A 333 11.22 -3.88 -11.94
CA ASP A 333 12.44 -3.27 -11.40
C ASP A 333 12.35 -1.73 -11.53
N HIS A 334 13.16 -1.03 -10.77
CA HIS A 334 13.19 0.42 -10.76
C HIS A 334 14.36 0.98 -11.57
N ALA A 335 14.19 2.22 -12.02
CA ALA A 335 15.24 3.00 -12.69
C ALA A 335 15.15 4.47 -12.26
N THR A 336 16.27 5.17 -12.27
CA THR A 336 16.34 6.58 -11.92
C THR A 336 16.95 7.38 -13.08
N PRO A 337 16.20 7.66 -14.16
CA PRO A 337 16.63 8.57 -15.21
C PRO A 337 16.94 9.95 -14.62
N ILE A 338 18.05 10.55 -15.08
CA ILE A 338 18.48 11.87 -14.63
C ILE A 338 18.36 12.85 -15.79
N LEU A 339 17.61 13.92 -15.59
CA LEU A 339 17.63 15.07 -16.47
C LEU A 339 18.69 16.03 -15.96
N GLU A 340 19.78 16.19 -16.72
CA GLU A 340 20.91 17.05 -16.33
C GLU A 340 20.54 18.53 -16.40
N PRO A 341 21.22 19.42 -15.68
CA PRO A 341 20.97 20.86 -15.70
C PRO A 341 21.03 21.46 -17.10
N THR A 342 20.19 22.45 -17.36
CA THR A 342 20.17 23.28 -18.57
C THR A 342 20.26 24.75 -18.20
N ALA A 343 20.42 25.64 -19.20
CA ALA A 343 20.44 27.08 -18.95
C ALA A 343 19.15 27.60 -18.27
N GLY A 344 18.00 27.04 -18.63
CA GLY A 344 16.71 27.42 -18.04
C GLY A 344 16.38 26.67 -16.74
N ARG A 345 17.08 25.57 -16.44
CA ARG A 345 16.87 24.72 -15.28
C ARG A 345 18.24 24.32 -14.67
N PRO A 346 18.79 25.12 -13.75
CA PRO A 346 20.16 24.96 -13.25
C PRO A 346 20.36 23.83 -12.24
N TYR A 347 19.40 22.93 -12.08
CA TYR A 347 19.43 21.78 -11.19
C TYR A 347 19.09 20.48 -11.95
N PRO A 348 19.62 19.33 -11.55
CA PRO A 348 19.24 18.04 -12.09
C PRO A 348 17.90 17.57 -11.54
N VAL A 349 17.16 16.75 -12.32
CA VAL A 349 15.94 16.07 -11.90
C VAL A 349 16.14 14.56 -11.93
N TYR A 350 15.93 13.90 -10.81
CA TYR A 350 15.98 12.45 -10.64
C TYR A 350 14.54 11.91 -10.68
N SER A 351 14.15 11.27 -11.78
CA SER A 351 12.79 10.71 -11.93
C SER A 351 12.77 9.26 -11.44
N LEU A 352 11.88 8.94 -10.49
CA LEU A 352 11.77 7.61 -9.88
C LEU A 352 10.77 6.73 -10.65
N VAL A 353 11.26 5.99 -11.63
CA VAL A 353 10.43 5.19 -12.54
C VAL A 353 10.36 3.75 -12.08
N GLY A 354 9.16 3.15 -12.08
CA GLY A 354 8.96 1.76 -11.68
C GLY A 354 9.05 1.54 -10.18
N GLY A 355 9.50 0.35 -9.81
CA GLY A 355 9.61 -0.06 -8.41
C GLY A 355 8.34 -0.73 -7.87
N LYS A 356 8.50 -1.35 -6.71
CA LYS A 356 7.44 -2.04 -5.97
C LYS A 356 7.22 -1.36 -4.63
N TRP A 357 5.99 -1.42 -4.14
CA TRP A 357 5.68 -0.98 -2.77
C TRP A 357 6.60 -1.67 -1.73
N THR A 358 6.92 -2.95 -1.91
CA THR A 358 7.81 -3.72 -1.04
C THR A 358 9.22 -3.13 -0.95
N THR A 359 9.77 -2.60 -2.06
CA THR A 359 11.19 -2.24 -2.17
C THR A 359 11.47 -0.75 -1.98
N PHE A 360 10.48 0.04 -1.55
CA PHE A 360 10.60 1.50 -1.46
C PHE A 360 11.82 1.97 -0.64
N ARG A 361 12.10 1.30 0.49
CA ARG A 361 13.22 1.66 1.36
C ARG A 361 14.57 1.49 0.65
N GLY A 362 14.79 0.30 0.05
CA GLY A 362 16.02 0.00 -0.67
C GLY A 362 16.22 0.92 -1.87
N TYR A 363 15.15 1.19 -2.62
CA TYR A 363 15.18 2.14 -3.73
C TYR A 363 15.49 3.57 -3.26
N ALA A 364 14.84 4.05 -2.21
CA ALA A 364 15.14 5.35 -1.64
C ALA A 364 16.59 5.45 -1.12
N GLU A 365 17.16 4.36 -0.60
CA GLU A 365 18.56 4.28 -0.19
C GLU A 365 19.50 4.43 -1.38
N GLU A 366 19.24 3.74 -2.49
CA GLU A 366 20.00 3.87 -3.73
C GLU A 366 19.96 5.29 -4.28
N VAL A 367 18.76 5.90 -4.34
CA VAL A 367 18.60 7.29 -4.79
C VAL A 367 19.33 8.25 -3.85
N ALA A 368 19.22 8.07 -2.54
CA ALA A 368 19.94 8.90 -1.57
C ALA A 368 21.46 8.86 -1.78
N ASP A 369 22.04 7.71 -2.10
CA ASP A 369 23.47 7.60 -2.43
C ASP A 369 23.84 8.37 -3.71
N MET A 370 22.97 8.33 -4.73
CA MET A 370 23.18 9.11 -5.96
C MET A 370 23.17 10.62 -5.66
N LEU A 371 22.21 11.08 -4.82
CA LEU A 371 22.12 12.49 -4.43
C LEU A 371 23.31 12.94 -3.58
N LEU A 372 23.73 12.11 -2.60
CA LEU A 372 24.89 12.39 -1.75
C LEU A 372 26.16 12.50 -2.60
N LYS A 373 26.36 11.57 -3.55
CA LYS A 373 27.49 11.64 -4.50
C LYS A 373 27.46 12.94 -5.30
N ARG A 374 26.29 13.36 -5.81
CA ARG A 374 26.13 14.61 -6.56
C ARG A 374 26.47 15.84 -5.72
N LEU A 375 26.17 15.79 -4.42
CA LEU A 375 26.43 16.87 -3.45
C LEU A 375 27.82 16.77 -2.81
N SER A 376 28.68 15.86 -3.25
CA SER A 376 30.01 15.58 -2.66
C SER A 376 29.92 15.27 -1.16
N ALA A 377 28.87 14.57 -0.76
CA ALA A 377 28.60 14.15 0.61
C ALA A 377 28.62 12.60 0.72
N SER A 378 28.75 12.09 1.93
CA SER A 378 28.74 10.66 2.24
C SER A 378 27.55 10.30 3.12
N ARG A 379 27.13 9.02 3.04
CA ARG A 379 26.08 8.46 3.90
C ARG A 379 26.52 8.48 5.37
N LYS A 380 25.68 9.00 6.23
CA LYS A 380 25.89 9.06 7.70
C LYS A 380 25.13 7.96 8.44
N VAL A 381 23.92 7.62 7.98
CA VAL A 381 23.01 6.70 8.66
C VAL A 381 22.37 5.76 7.60
N SER A 382 22.26 4.48 7.92
CA SER A 382 21.44 3.51 7.17
C SER A 382 20.03 3.47 7.73
N THR A 383 19.04 3.32 6.84
CA THR A 383 17.64 3.11 7.22
C THR A 383 17.27 1.63 7.36
N ARG A 384 18.24 0.72 7.19
CA ARG A 384 17.99 -0.72 7.14
C ARG A 384 17.35 -1.26 8.42
N ASP A 385 17.88 -0.87 9.57
CA ASP A 385 17.43 -1.34 10.88
C ASP A 385 16.74 -0.22 11.68
N LEU A 386 16.20 0.78 10.96
CA LEU A 386 15.51 1.90 11.55
C LEU A 386 14.03 1.60 11.65
N ALA A 387 13.54 1.45 12.88
CA ALA A 387 12.12 1.26 13.13
C ALA A 387 11.30 2.49 12.71
N ILE A 388 10.14 2.26 12.09
CA ILE A 388 9.24 3.28 11.56
C ILE A 388 8.15 3.57 12.57
N GLY A 389 7.95 4.83 12.93
CA GLY A 389 6.85 5.32 13.76
C GLY A 389 6.59 4.48 15.01
N GLY A 390 5.40 3.93 15.11
CA GLY A 390 4.96 3.05 16.19
C GLY A 390 5.64 1.67 16.25
N GLY A 391 6.54 1.36 15.32
CA GLY A 391 7.41 0.18 15.38
C GLY A 391 8.58 0.32 16.37
N ARG A 392 8.88 1.54 16.86
CA ARG A 392 9.96 1.78 17.82
C ARG A 392 9.63 1.15 19.17
N GLY A 393 10.50 0.24 19.63
CA GLY A 393 10.28 -0.45 20.92
C GLY A 393 9.04 -1.37 20.93
N TYR A 394 8.59 -1.83 19.76
CA TYR A 394 7.42 -2.70 19.63
C TYR A 394 7.63 -4.02 20.40
N PRO A 395 6.65 -4.50 21.19
CA PRO A 395 6.73 -5.75 21.93
C PRO A 395 6.96 -6.94 20.99
N LYS A 396 7.83 -7.87 21.37
CA LYS A 396 8.22 -9.01 20.50
C LYS A 396 7.40 -10.26 20.72
N THR A 397 6.57 -10.30 21.75
CA THR A 397 5.72 -11.47 22.09
C THR A 397 4.31 -10.99 22.45
N GLU A 398 3.31 -11.83 22.26
CA GLU A 398 1.92 -11.55 22.66
C GLU A 398 1.80 -11.19 24.14
N ALA A 399 2.54 -11.90 25.01
CA ALA A 399 2.55 -11.58 26.44
C ALA A 399 3.13 -10.18 26.75
N ALA A 400 4.18 -9.76 26.02
CA ALA A 400 4.74 -8.43 26.18
C ALA A 400 3.82 -7.36 25.59
N GLU A 401 3.10 -7.66 24.50
CA GLU A 401 2.08 -6.79 23.91
C GLU A 401 0.92 -6.58 24.89
N GLN A 402 0.39 -7.66 25.46
CA GLN A 402 -0.67 -7.57 26.47
C GLN A 402 -0.22 -6.79 27.72
N ALA A 403 0.99 -7.03 28.19
CA ALA A 403 1.55 -6.29 29.33
C ALA A 403 1.71 -4.80 29.02
N TRP A 404 2.06 -4.44 27.79
CA TRP A 404 2.15 -3.06 27.32
C TRP A 404 0.77 -2.38 27.30
N ILE A 405 -0.26 -3.08 26.79
CA ILE A 405 -1.66 -2.61 26.75
C ILE A 405 -2.18 -2.37 28.17
N VAL A 406 -2.06 -3.35 29.06
CA VAL A 406 -2.49 -3.25 30.46
C VAL A 406 -1.77 -2.10 31.19
N GLY A 407 -0.44 -1.97 31.00
CA GLY A 407 0.33 -0.91 31.60
C GLY A 407 -0.12 0.49 31.15
N LEU A 408 -0.40 0.67 29.86
CA LEU A 408 -0.88 1.95 29.36
C LEU A 408 -2.34 2.23 29.78
N ALA A 409 -3.19 1.22 29.88
CA ALA A 409 -4.55 1.36 30.41
C ALA A 409 -4.53 1.87 31.87
N GLN A 410 -3.66 1.31 32.73
CA GLN A 410 -3.47 1.78 34.10
C GLN A 410 -2.91 3.20 34.17
N GLU A 411 -1.98 3.55 33.29
CA GLU A 411 -1.37 4.89 33.21
C GLU A 411 -2.38 5.98 32.83
N THR A 412 -3.26 5.66 31.86
CA THR A 412 -4.19 6.63 31.25
C THR A 412 -5.60 6.61 31.84
N GLY A 413 -5.97 5.53 32.53
CA GLY A 413 -7.34 5.31 33.01
C GLY A 413 -8.34 4.90 31.90
N LEU A 414 -7.86 4.67 30.65
CA LEU A 414 -8.70 4.18 29.57
C LEU A 414 -8.89 2.65 29.66
N ALA A 415 -10.00 2.14 29.12
CA ALA A 415 -10.25 0.71 29.05
C ALA A 415 -9.17 -0.02 28.21
N GLU A 416 -8.80 -1.23 28.62
CA GLU A 416 -7.81 -2.07 27.90
C GLU A 416 -8.20 -2.30 26.43
N GLU A 417 -9.50 -2.49 26.15
CA GLU A 417 -10.03 -2.63 24.79
C GLU A 417 -9.71 -1.39 23.95
N ARG A 418 -9.93 -0.19 24.49
CA ARG A 418 -9.59 1.08 23.83
C ARG A 418 -8.09 1.19 23.57
N ILE A 419 -7.26 0.83 24.52
CA ILE A 419 -5.80 0.82 24.34
C ILE A 419 -5.41 -0.21 23.28
N GLY A 420 -6.06 -1.37 23.24
CA GLY A 420 -5.87 -2.39 22.19
C GLY A 420 -6.17 -1.85 20.80
N ASP A 421 -7.29 -1.15 20.62
CA ASP A 421 -7.64 -0.48 19.37
C ASP A 421 -6.60 0.54 18.94
N LEU A 422 -6.17 1.40 19.85
CA LEU A 422 -5.14 2.41 19.59
C LEU A 422 -3.78 1.74 19.29
N PHE A 423 -3.42 0.69 20.03
CA PHE A 423 -2.18 -0.05 19.78
C PHE A 423 -2.18 -0.72 18.39
N GLY A 424 -3.31 -1.29 17.98
CA GLY A 424 -3.48 -1.88 16.64
C GLY A 424 -3.30 -0.85 15.51
N ARG A 425 -3.71 0.41 15.74
CA ARG A 425 -3.63 1.50 14.74
C ARG A 425 -2.34 2.30 14.77
N TYR A 426 -1.65 2.41 15.92
CA TYR A 426 -0.51 3.31 16.11
C TYR A 426 0.75 2.62 16.63
N GLY A 427 0.70 1.31 16.92
CA GLY A 427 1.79 0.62 17.60
C GLY A 427 2.14 1.29 18.93
N THR A 428 3.43 1.42 19.25
CA THR A 428 3.86 2.08 20.49
C THR A 428 3.61 3.60 20.50
N ALA A 429 3.38 4.25 19.36
CA ALA A 429 2.94 5.63 19.27
C ALA A 429 1.53 5.84 19.85
N ALA A 430 0.76 4.77 20.07
CA ALA A 430 -0.52 4.80 20.78
C ALA A 430 -0.42 5.44 22.18
N ARG A 431 0.75 5.45 22.83
CA ARG A 431 0.95 6.14 24.11
C ARG A 431 0.63 7.63 24.02
N ILE A 432 1.05 8.29 22.94
CA ILE A 432 0.80 9.74 22.73
C ILE A 432 -0.68 9.98 22.45
N VAL A 433 -1.29 9.12 21.63
CA VAL A 433 -2.71 9.22 21.29
C VAL A 433 -3.58 8.94 22.50
N ALA A 434 -3.27 7.90 23.29
CA ALA A 434 -4.00 7.55 24.51
C ALA A 434 -3.95 8.66 25.57
N ALA A 435 -2.78 9.30 25.75
CA ALA A 435 -2.65 10.45 26.65
C ALA A 435 -3.53 11.63 26.19
N HIS A 436 -3.62 11.89 24.89
CA HIS A 436 -4.50 12.91 24.33
C HIS A 436 -5.99 12.56 24.54
N VAL A 437 -6.38 11.31 24.26
CA VAL A 437 -7.76 10.81 24.45
C VAL A 437 -8.16 10.90 25.93
N ALA A 438 -7.30 10.49 26.85
CA ALA A 438 -7.56 10.57 28.29
C ALA A 438 -7.74 12.03 28.79
N ALA A 439 -7.05 12.98 28.17
CA ALA A 439 -7.19 14.41 28.49
C ALA A 439 -8.35 15.10 27.75
N PHE A 440 -8.96 14.44 26.74
CA PHE A 440 -10.01 15.03 25.93
C PHE A 440 -11.33 15.08 26.70
N PRO A 441 -11.98 16.26 26.86
CA PRO A 441 -13.20 16.39 27.65
C PRO A 441 -14.35 15.57 27.07
N ALA A 442 -14.95 14.71 27.87
CA ALA A 442 -16.10 13.89 27.51
C ALA A 442 -15.87 13.09 26.23
N ASP A 443 -14.75 12.37 26.15
CA ASP A 443 -14.49 11.46 25.03
C ASP A 443 -15.63 10.43 24.90
N ALA A 444 -16.05 10.20 23.66
CA ALA A 444 -17.13 9.28 23.33
C ALA A 444 -16.80 8.53 22.04
N PRO A 445 -17.27 7.28 21.91
CA PRO A 445 -17.19 6.53 20.66
C PRO A 445 -17.85 7.27 19.50
N LEU A 446 -17.33 7.09 18.30
CA LEU A 446 -17.97 7.57 17.07
C LEU A 446 -19.27 6.76 16.80
N PRO A 447 -20.30 7.37 16.22
CA PRO A 447 -21.48 6.63 15.80
C PRO A 447 -21.10 5.58 14.75
N ASP A 448 -21.66 4.39 14.86
CA ASP A 448 -21.44 3.25 13.95
C ASP A 448 -19.98 2.75 13.83
N ALA A 449 -19.06 3.35 14.61
CA ALA A 449 -17.63 2.99 14.66
C ALA A 449 -17.08 3.10 16.09
N PRO A 450 -17.55 2.26 17.04
CA PRO A 450 -17.23 2.40 18.46
C PRO A 450 -15.77 2.15 18.83
N ASP A 451 -15.00 1.51 17.96
CA ASP A 451 -13.55 1.34 18.06
C ASP A 451 -12.76 2.64 17.81
N TYR A 452 -13.39 3.67 17.29
CA TYR A 452 -12.87 5.04 17.19
C TYR A 452 -13.56 5.97 18.18
N SER A 453 -12.91 7.05 18.60
CA SER A 453 -13.48 8.03 19.50
C SER A 453 -13.26 9.46 19.03
N ARG A 454 -14.03 10.40 19.61
CA ARG A 454 -13.91 11.84 19.32
C ARG A 454 -12.53 12.38 19.69
N GLY A 455 -11.96 11.94 20.82
CA GLY A 455 -10.63 12.34 21.25
C GLY A 455 -9.54 11.83 20.34
N GLU A 456 -9.69 10.61 19.80
CA GLU A 456 -8.77 10.08 18.78
C GLU A 456 -8.83 10.92 17.50
N MET A 457 -10.02 11.26 17.02
CA MET A 457 -10.17 12.12 15.84
C MET A 457 -9.61 13.52 16.08
N ASP A 458 -9.80 14.10 17.26
CA ASP A 458 -9.20 15.40 17.61
C ASP A 458 -7.67 15.35 17.55
N TYR A 459 -7.06 14.27 18.06
CA TYR A 459 -5.62 14.06 17.89
C TYR A 459 -5.19 14.04 16.43
N VAL A 460 -5.87 13.26 15.60
CA VAL A 460 -5.58 13.14 14.16
C VAL A 460 -5.71 14.49 13.46
N LEU A 461 -6.78 15.23 13.71
CA LEU A 461 -7.04 16.54 13.12
C LEU A 461 -5.97 17.57 13.48
N ARG A 462 -5.47 17.55 14.72
CA ARG A 462 -4.45 18.51 15.19
C ARG A 462 -3.02 18.16 14.79
N HIS A 463 -2.72 16.86 14.62
CA HIS A 463 -1.34 16.40 14.52
C HIS A 463 -0.96 15.69 13.23
N GLU A 464 -1.92 15.40 12.32
CA GLU A 464 -1.67 14.58 11.14
C GLU A 464 -1.95 15.30 9.81
N GLN A 465 -1.88 16.63 9.80
CA GLN A 465 -2.01 17.48 8.61
C GLN A 465 -3.29 17.16 7.79
N VAL A 466 -4.41 16.99 8.46
CA VAL A 466 -5.71 16.81 7.80
C VAL A 466 -6.18 18.15 7.24
N GLY A 467 -6.44 18.22 5.94
CA GLY A 467 -6.94 19.40 5.24
C GLY A 467 -8.37 19.27 4.73
N SER A 468 -8.88 18.03 4.64
CA SER A 468 -10.23 17.73 4.14
C SER A 468 -10.87 16.58 4.91
N LEU A 469 -12.20 16.44 4.79
CA LEU A 469 -12.92 15.29 5.33
C LEU A 469 -12.48 13.98 4.65
N ALA A 470 -12.14 14.04 3.38
CA ALA A 470 -11.63 12.91 2.62
C ALA A 470 -10.28 12.40 3.17
N ASP A 471 -9.39 13.27 3.67
CA ASP A 471 -8.14 12.85 4.29
C ASP A 471 -8.40 12.00 5.52
N LEU A 472 -9.34 12.43 6.36
CA LEU A 472 -9.72 11.70 7.56
C LEU A 472 -10.36 10.35 7.22
N ALA A 473 -11.38 10.35 6.35
CA ALA A 473 -12.20 9.19 6.05
C ALA A 473 -11.44 8.09 5.29
N PHE A 474 -10.61 8.46 4.31
CA PHE A 474 -9.96 7.51 3.41
C PHE A 474 -8.51 7.16 3.79
N ARG A 475 -7.80 8.03 4.53
CA ARG A 475 -6.34 7.88 4.74
C ARG A 475 -5.89 7.88 6.19
N ARG A 476 -6.60 8.54 7.10
CA ARG A 476 -6.26 8.49 8.54
C ARG A 476 -6.99 7.36 9.26
N THR A 477 -8.12 6.90 8.71
CA THR A 477 -8.89 5.77 9.22
C THR A 477 -9.00 4.65 8.17
N THR A 478 -9.48 3.49 8.58
CA THR A 478 -9.83 2.39 7.68
C THR A 478 -11.33 2.30 7.39
N LEU A 479 -12.10 3.31 7.81
CA LEU A 479 -13.56 3.31 7.76
C LEU A 479 -14.10 3.19 6.34
N ALA A 480 -13.52 3.95 5.39
CA ALA A 480 -13.91 3.87 3.98
C ALA A 480 -13.58 2.50 3.38
N VAL A 481 -12.33 2.06 3.45
CA VAL A 481 -11.86 0.83 2.79
C VAL A 481 -12.53 -0.43 3.34
N THR A 482 -12.98 -0.42 4.60
CA THR A 482 -13.69 -1.54 5.22
C THR A 482 -15.21 -1.46 5.05
N GLY A 483 -15.73 -0.47 4.30
CA GLY A 483 -17.17 -0.29 4.06
C GLY A 483 -17.97 0.06 5.31
N ARG A 484 -17.38 0.81 6.24
CA ARG A 484 -17.99 1.17 7.53
C ARG A 484 -18.51 2.61 7.59
N LEU A 485 -18.32 3.40 6.52
CA LEU A 485 -18.88 4.74 6.46
C LEU A 485 -20.40 4.67 6.30
N THR A 486 -21.13 5.34 7.20
CA THR A 486 -22.58 5.59 7.11
C THR A 486 -22.82 7.09 6.95
N VAL A 487 -24.02 7.50 6.52
CA VAL A 487 -24.38 8.93 6.47
C VAL A 487 -24.15 9.59 7.82
N ARG A 488 -24.64 8.98 8.90
CA ARG A 488 -24.51 9.47 10.27
C ARG A 488 -23.06 9.63 10.71
N LEU A 489 -22.20 8.67 10.37
CA LEU A 489 -20.77 8.73 10.69
C LEU A 489 -20.06 9.84 9.92
N VAL A 490 -20.32 9.97 8.61
CA VAL A 490 -19.74 11.03 7.76
C VAL A 490 -20.15 12.42 8.27
N GLU A 491 -21.41 12.60 8.67
CA GLU A 491 -21.90 13.86 9.26
C GLU A 491 -21.20 14.17 10.60
N ALA A 492 -21.03 13.16 11.47
CA ALA A 492 -20.32 13.33 12.75
C ALA A 492 -18.85 13.71 12.53
N LEU A 493 -18.15 13.06 11.59
CA LEU A 493 -16.78 13.39 11.22
C LEU A 493 -16.68 14.79 10.60
N ALA A 494 -17.65 15.20 9.76
CA ALA A 494 -17.68 16.52 9.15
C ALA A 494 -17.89 17.64 10.17
N ILE A 495 -18.74 17.41 11.18
CA ILE A 495 -18.93 18.36 12.30
C ILE A 495 -17.61 18.52 13.04
N GLN A 496 -16.99 17.42 13.47
CA GLN A 496 -15.75 17.46 14.26
C GLN A 496 -14.58 18.06 13.46
N THR A 497 -14.45 17.70 12.19
CA THR A 497 -13.42 18.26 11.30
C THR A 497 -13.64 19.76 11.09
N GLY A 498 -14.89 20.15 10.85
CA GLY A 498 -15.28 21.54 10.66
C GLY A 498 -15.01 22.39 11.90
N ASP A 499 -15.29 21.87 13.09
CA ASP A 499 -15.00 22.57 14.36
C ASP A 499 -13.49 22.74 14.55
N ALA A 500 -12.68 21.72 14.22
CA ALA A 500 -11.24 21.77 14.35
C ALA A 500 -10.56 22.69 13.32
N LEU A 501 -11.08 22.77 12.09
CA LEU A 501 -10.50 23.52 10.98
C LEU A 501 -11.19 24.87 10.72
N GLY A 502 -12.22 25.22 11.50
CA GLY A 502 -12.93 26.49 11.36
C GLY A 502 -13.83 26.57 10.12
N TRP A 503 -14.45 25.44 9.70
CA TRP A 503 -15.36 25.43 8.55
C TRP A 503 -16.74 25.98 8.90
N ASP A 504 -17.29 26.76 7.99
CA ASP A 504 -18.69 27.14 8.02
C ASP A 504 -19.63 25.99 7.55
N ALA A 505 -20.91 26.21 7.60
CA ALA A 505 -21.91 25.22 7.20
C ALA A 505 -21.83 24.89 5.68
N VAL A 506 -21.47 25.86 4.86
CA VAL A 506 -21.36 25.69 3.40
C VAL A 506 -20.17 24.76 3.08
N ARG A 507 -19.01 25.02 3.70
CA ARG A 507 -17.84 24.17 3.55
C ARG A 507 -18.08 22.76 4.05
N ARG A 508 -18.71 22.57 5.22
CA ARG A 508 -19.05 21.24 5.73
C ARG A 508 -19.94 20.45 4.76
N ALA A 509 -20.96 21.09 4.19
CA ALA A 509 -21.84 20.45 3.21
C ALA A 509 -21.07 20.04 1.94
N ALA A 510 -20.17 20.88 1.46
CA ALA A 510 -19.33 20.59 0.30
C ALA A 510 -18.39 19.39 0.55
N GLU A 511 -17.77 19.31 1.73
CA GLU A 511 -16.88 18.20 2.13
C GLU A 511 -17.64 16.87 2.25
N ILE A 512 -18.87 16.88 2.79
CA ILE A 512 -19.74 15.69 2.82
C ILE A 512 -20.09 15.25 1.39
N ALA A 513 -20.44 16.20 0.51
CA ALA A 513 -20.77 15.91 -0.88
C ALA A 513 -19.57 15.30 -1.61
N GLU A 514 -18.35 15.83 -1.40
CA GLU A 514 -17.12 15.30 -1.99
C GLU A 514 -16.84 13.86 -1.53
N VAL A 515 -16.97 13.55 -0.24
CA VAL A 515 -16.78 12.18 0.27
C VAL A 515 -17.81 11.23 -0.37
N ARG A 516 -19.06 11.63 -0.48
CA ARG A 516 -20.12 10.83 -1.13
C ARG A 516 -19.82 10.59 -2.60
N GLU A 517 -19.46 11.65 -3.33
CA GLU A 517 -19.11 11.56 -4.75
C GLU A 517 -17.91 10.62 -4.98
N ARG A 518 -16.85 10.74 -4.17
CA ARG A 518 -15.69 9.83 -4.25
C ARG A 518 -16.07 8.37 -3.98
N LEU A 519 -16.90 8.11 -2.98
CA LEU A 519 -17.37 6.76 -2.67
C LEU A 519 -18.16 6.16 -3.84
N THR A 520 -19.08 6.92 -4.44
CA THR A 520 -19.87 6.45 -5.57
C THR A 520 -19.02 6.25 -6.83
N ILE A 521 -18.21 7.27 -7.22
CA ILE A 521 -17.49 7.25 -8.51
C ILE A 521 -16.31 6.28 -8.49
N PHE A 522 -15.50 6.29 -7.42
CA PHE A 522 -14.23 5.56 -7.40
C PHE A 522 -14.29 4.25 -6.60
N HIS A 523 -15.27 4.12 -5.70
CA HIS A 523 -15.32 2.99 -4.76
C HIS A 523 -16.59 2.17 -4.84
N GLY A 524 -17.54 2.54 -5.72
CA GLY A 524 -18.76 1.76 -5.96
C GLY A 524 -19.68 1.65 -4.73
N VAL A 525 -19.64 2.64 -3.84
CA VAL A 525 -20.39 2.66 -2.57
C VAL A 525 -21.34 3.84 -2.55
N ASP A 526 -22.61 3.56 -2.39
CA ASP A 526 -23.63 4.58 -2.08
C ASP A 526 -23.91 4.55 -0.58
N LEU A 527 -23.68 5.67 0.10
CA LEU A 527 -23.93 5.80 1.53
C LEU A 527 -25.43 5.70 1.82
N GLN A 528 -25.80 4.79 2.68
CA GLN A 528 -27.16 4.60 3.18
C GLN A 528 -27.38 5.31 4.51
#